data_101013100d3f9d2cb9d2a85c5f93a6b6
#
_entry.id   101013100d3f9d2cb9d2a85c5f93a6b6
#
_cell.length_a   1.000
_cell.length_b   1.000
_cell.length_c   1.000
_cell.angle_alpha   90.00
_cell.angle_beta   90.00
_cell.angle_gamma   90.00
#
_symmetry.space_group_name_H-M   'P 1'
#
loop_
_entity.id
_entity.type
_entity.pdbx_description
1 polymer ?
#
loop_
_entity_poly.entity_id
_entity_poly.type
_entity_poly.pdbx_seq_one_letter_code
_entity_poly.pdbx_strand_id
1 'polypeptide(L)'
;MVLFNKIKNKLRINYRKKRWPGLIEAYKQYLPVTKKTPIISLNEGNTPLILSESISNLIGNGTKVFLKYDGLNPTGSFKDRGMTMAISKAKEEGREAVICASTGNTSAAAAAYASRGGLKPYVLIPEGFVAQGKLAQALMYGAEIISINGNFDKALEIVRDLSSEHPIELVNSVNPYRIQGQKTAAFEIVDDLGYAPDWLCIPMGNAGNITAYWMGFKEYSTIKRNLKLPIMMGFQSEGSAPLVKNIIVKDPETIATAIRIGNPVNREKAKKVRKESKGDFQSVTDEEIINAYKILAKEGVFCEPASAASVAGMIKNKNRIQKESTIVCVLTGNGLKDPDCAIKNNDAIFRKNIEPSLKNITKILGY
;
A
#
# COMPACT_ATOMS: atom_id res chain seq x y z
N MET A 1 -27.10 -24.55 -40.50
CA MET A 1 -27.43 -23.30 -39.76
C MET A 1 -27.72 -23.50 -38.27
N VAL A 2 -28.44 -24.53 -37.85
CA VAL A 2 -28.79 -24.77 -36.41
C VAL A 2 -27.56 -25.16 -35.56
N LEU A 3 -26.59 -25.88 -36.11
CA LEU A 3 -25.39 -26.29 -35.34
C LEU A 3 -24.43 -25.11 -35.10
N PHE A 4 -24.32 -24.17 -36.03
CA PHE A 4 -23.50 -22.95 -35.88
C PHE A 4 -24.05 -21.99 -34.83
N ASN A 5 -25.38 -21.91 -34.64
CA ASN A 5 -26.00 -21.09 -33.60
C ASN A 5 -25.88 -21.70 -32.22
N LYS A 6 -25.84 -23.03 -32.06
CA LYS A 6 -25.57 -23.70 -30.77
C LYS A 6 -24.11 -23.51 -30.32
N ILE A 7 -23.15 -23.48 -31.29
CA ILE A 7 -21.74 -23.22 -30.96
C ILE A 7 -21.51 -21.74 -30.62
N LYS A 8 -22.16 -20.80 -31.33
CA LYS A 8 -22.13 -19.35 -30.95
C LYS A 8 -22.70 -19.06 -29.54
N ASN A 9 -23.70 -19.81 -29.13
CA ASN A 9 -24.27 -19.64 -27.77
C ASN A 9 -23.44 -20.33 -26.67
N LYS A 10 -22.65 -21.36 -26.98
CA LYS A 10 -21.68 -21.96 -26.05
C LYS A 10 -20.34 -21.17 -25.98
N LEU A 11 -19.99 -20.39 -27.01
CA LEU A 11 -18.81 -19.54 -27.08
C LEU A 11 -19.10 -18.08 -26.72
N ARG A 12 -20.28 -17.70 -26.30
CA ARG A 12 -20.48 -16.57 -25.44
C ARG A 12 -19.93 -16.94 -24.08
N ILE A 13 -18.61 -17.02 -24.00
CA ILE A 13 -17.87 -16.90 -22.76
C ILE A 13 -18.47 -15.68 -22.08
N ASN A 14 -19.19 -15.91 -21.01
CA ASN A 14 -19.76 -14.85 -20.19
C ASN A 14 -18.60 -14.12 -19.52
N TYR A 15 -17.89 -13.26 -20.28
CA TYR A 15 -16.88 -12.32 -19.77
C TYR A 15 -17.50 -11.21 -18.92
N ARG A 16 -18.75 -11.30 -18.51
CA ARG A 16 -19.24 -10.61 -17.34
C ARG A 16 -18.70 -11.34 -16.10
N LYS A 17 -17.35 -11.28 -15.89
CA LYS A 17 -16.81 -11.39 -14.53
C LYS A 17 -17.67 -10.49 -13.68
N LYS A 18 -18.27 -11.01 -12.62
CA LYS A 18 -19.00 -10.21 -11.64
C LYS A 18 -18.14 -8.98 -11.35
N ARG A 19 -18.67 -7.77 -11.64
CA ARG A 19 -17.94 -6.54 -11.40
C ARG A 19 -17.49 -6.53 -9.94
N TRP A 20 -16.23 -6.21 -9.68
CA TRP A 20 -15.73 -6.09 -8.31
C TRP A 20 -16.53 -5.05 -7.54
N PRO A 21 -17.13 -5.39 -6.40
CA PRO A 21 -18.06 -4.50 -5.69
C PRO A 21 -17.36 -3.58 -4.67
N GLY A 22 -16.05 -3.65 -4.54
CA GLY A 22 -15.29 -3.10 -3.43
C GLY A 22 -15.08 -4.10 -2.30
N LEU A 23 -14.04 -3.88 -1.49
CA LEU A 23 -13.59 -4.88 -0.50
C LEU A 23 -14.61 -5.16 0.62
N ILE A 24 -15.40 -4.15 1.03
CA ILE A 24 -16.39 -4.35 2.10
C ILE A 24 -17.46 -5.33 1.64
N GLU A 25 -18.05 -5.13 0.47
CA GLU A 25 -19.05 -6.05 -0.06
C GLU A 25 -18.50 -7.44 -0.39
N ALA A 26 -17.25 -7.50 -0.86
CA ALA A 26 -16.59 -8.77 -1.18
C ALA A 26 -16.34 -9.62 0.08
N TYR A 27 -15.96 -8.97 1.19
CA TYR A 27 -15.52 -9.64 2.41
C TYR A 27 -16.35 -9.29 3.65
N LYS A 28 -17.59 -8.81 3.48
CA LYS A 28 -18.44 -8.30 4.57
C LYS A 28 -18.64 -9.27 5.73
N GLN A 29 -18.66 -10.57 5.47
CA GLN A 29 -18.80 -11.59 6.51
C GLN A 29 -17.59 -11.67 7.47
N TYR A 30 -16.45 -11.07 7.08
CA TYR A 30 -15.21 -11.05 7.84
C TYR A 30 -14.87 -9.65 8.37
N LEU A 31 -15.74 -8.68 8.13
CA LEU A 31 -15.55 -7.29 8.50
C LEU A 31 -16.59 -6.85 9.54
N PRO A 32 -16.23 -5.89 10.42
CA PRO A 32 -17.12 -5.39 11.46
C PRO A 32 -18.21 -4.46 10.89
N VAL A 33 -18.96 -4.94 9.93
CA VAL A 33 -20.08 -4.21 9.29
C VAL A 33 -21.39 -4.90 9.56
N THR A 34 -22.47 -4.12 9.62
CA THR A 34 -23.84 -4.58 9.82
C THR A 34 -24.73 -4.20 8.63
N LYS A 35 -26.00 -4.59 8.67
CA LYS A 35 -26.98 -4.12 7.67
C LYS A 35 -27.20 -2.61 7.70
N LYS A 36 -26.84 -1.93 8.81
CA LYS A 36 -26.98 -0.48 9.00
C LYS A 36 -25.75 0.29 8.53
N THR A 37 -24.60 -0.38 8.35
CA THR A 37 -23.35 0.26 7.93
C THR A 37 -23.50 0.76 6.50
N PRO A 38 -23.45 2.07 6.24
CA PRO A 38 -23.42 2.61 4.88
C PRO A 38 -22.05 2.29 4.24
N ILE A 39 -22.06 1.67 3.07
CA ILE A 39 -20.84 1.26 2.39
C ILE A 39 -20.31 2.41 1.54
N ILE A 40 -19.25 3.03 1.99
CA ILE A 40 -18.56 4.11 1.27
C ILE A 40 -17.38 3.51 0.53
N SER A 41 -17.54 3.28 -0.77
CA SER A 41 -16.55 2.58 -1.61
C SER A 41 -16.25 3.35 -2.90
N LEU A 42 -15.01 3.23 -3.35
CA LEU A 42 -14.50 3.62 -4.67
C LEU A 42 -14.07 2.37 -5.47
N ASN A 43 -14.57 1.19 -5.11
CA ASN A 43 -14.20 -0.12 -5.65
C ASN A 43 -12.73 -0.49 -5.39
N GLU A 44 -12.21 -0.07 -4.24
CA GLU A 44 -10.87 -0.43 -3.74
C GLU A 44 -10.75 -1.95 -3.49
N GLY A 45 -9.52 -2.44 -3.46
CA GLY A 45 -9.22 -3.86 -3.39
C GLY A 45 -9.15 -4.53 -4.75
N ASN A 46 -9.07 -5.87 -4.78
CA ASN A 46 -8.84 -6.67 -6.00
C ASN A 46 -7.63 -6.15 -6.79
N THR A 47 -6.61 -5.75 -6.07
CA THR A 47 -5.38 -5.25 -6.69
C THR A 47 -4.60 -6.39 -7.31
N PRO A 48 -3.90 -6.17 -8.42
CA PRO A 48 -3.17 -7.23 -9.11
C PRO A 48 -2.16 -7.94 -8.22
N LEU A 49 -2.07 -9.26 -8.41
CA LEU A 49 -0.99 -10.11 -7.93
C LEU A 49 -0.16 -10.52 -9.16
N ILE A 50 0.92 -9.80 -9.42
CA ILE A 50 1.71 -9.90 -10.65
C ILE A 50 2.88 -10.86 -10.42
N LEU A 51 3.01 -11.91 -11.23
CA LEU A 51 4.23 -12.74 -11.25
C LEU A 51 5.37 -11.92 -11.88
N SER A 52 6.45 -11.73 -11.14
CA SER A 52 7.67 -11.11 -11.63
C SER A 52 8.65 -12.19 -12.09
N GLU A 53 8.79 -12.36 -13.39
CA GLU A 53 9.69 -13.36 -13.97
C GLU A 53 11.16 -12.97 -13.76
N SER A 54 11.53 -11.70 -13.95
CA SER A 54 12.92 -11.26 -13.80
C SER A 54 13.40 -11.38 -12.36
N ILE A 55 12.58 -11.01 -11.37
CA ILE A 55 12.94 -11.15 -9.96
C ILE A 55 12.94 -12.63 -9.56
N SER A 56 12.01 -13.45 -10.05
CA SER A 56 12.01 -14.90 -9.81
C SER A 56 13.30 -15.54 -10.32
N ASN A 57 13.73 -15.18 -11.52
CA ASN A 57 14.98 -15.64 -12.12
C ASN A 57 16.21 -15.13 -11.34
N LEU A 58 16.19 -13.89 -10.84
CA LEU A 58 17.26 -13.32 -10.00
C LEU A 58 17.43 -14.09 -8.68
N ILE A 59 16.34 -14.55 -8.09
CA ILE A 59 16.37 -15.38 -6.88
C ILE A 59 16.77 -16.82 -7.22
N GLY A 60 16.27 -17.35 -8.32
CA GLY A 60 16.57 -18.69 -8.80
C GLY A 60 15.88 -19.82 -8.01
N ASN A 61 16.42 -21.02 -8.12
CA ASN A 61 15.99 -22.22 -7.38
C ASN A 61 14.50 -22.58 -7.51
N GLY A 62 13.83 -22.22 -8.64
CA GLY A 62 12.41 -22.47 -8.84
C GLY A 62 11.47 -21.56 -8.01
N THR A 63 12.02 -20.56 -7.35
CA THR A 63 11.25 -19.59 -6.54
C THR A 63 10.32 -18.76 -7.45
N LYS A 64 9.08 -18.55 -7.01
CA LYS A 64 8.11 -17.66 -7.64
C LYS A 64 7.93 -16.41 -6.81
N VAL A 65 8.19 -15.23 -7.38
CA VAL A 65 8.02 -13.95 -6.72
C VAL A 65 6.82 -13.23 -7.33
N PHE A 66 5.84 -12.94 -6.50
CA PHE A 66 4.65 -12.17 -6.86
C PHE A 66 4.69 -10.78 -6.24
N LEU A 67 4.15 -9.81 -6.97
CA LEU A 67 4.03 -8.43 -6.55
C LEU A 67 2.54 -8.13 -6.26
N LYS A 68 2.17 -7.93 -4.99
CA LYS A 68 0.83 -7.45 -4.62
C LYS A 68 0.80 -5.93 -4.78
N TYR A 69 0.26 -5.45 -5.90
CA TYR A 69 0.37 -4.05 -6.27
C TYR A 69 -0.79 -3.20 -5.74
N ASP A 70 -0.76 -2.89 -4.45
CA ASP A 70 -1.74 -2.02 -3.78
C ASP A 70 -1.67 -0.54 -4.23
N GLY A 71 -0.63 -0.15 -4.96
CA GLY A 71 -0.52 1.14 -5.63
C GLY A 71 -1.57 1.37 -6.74
N LEU A 72 -2.31 0.34 -7.14
CA LEU A 72 -3.41 0.44 -8.11
C LEU A 72 -4.80 0.58 -7.45
N ASN A 73 -4.87 0.79 -6.14
CA ASN A 73 -6.10 1.25 -5.50
C ASN A 73 -6.49 2.67 -6.00
N PRO A 74 -7.76 3.09 -5.86
CA PRO A 74 -8.28 4.33 -6.41
C PRO A 74 -7.49 5.60 -6.13
N THR A 75 -6.95 5.79 -4.91
CA THR A 75 -6.12 6.95 -4.58
C THR A 75 -4.62 6.70 -4.73
N GLY A 76 -4.24 5.56 -5.26
CA GLY A 76 -2.85 5.20 -5.54
C GLY A 76 -2.10 4.57 -4.37
N SER A 77 -2.77 4.00 -3.36
CA SER A 77 -2.09 3.29 -2.27
C SER A 77 -2.98 2.33 -1.47
N PHE A 78 -2.35 1.46 -0.68
CA PHE A 78 -3.03 0.55 0.25
C PHE A 78 -3.91 1.24 1.30
N LYS A 79 -3.77 2.58 1.46
CA LYS A 79 -4.54 3.34 2.43
C LYS A 79 -6.03 3.27 2.17
N ASP A 80 -6.43 3.10 0.93
CA ASP A 80 -7.82 2.98 0.49
C ASP A 80 -8.54 1.84 1.19
N ARG A 81 -7.86 0.70 1.36
CA ARG A 81 -8.43 -0.46 2.07
C ARG A 81 -8.86 -0.14 3.49
N GLY A 82 -8.02 0.59 4.21
CA GLY A 82 -8.35 1.02 5.57
C GLY A 82 -9.38 2.15 5.60
N MET A 83 -9.33 3.02 4.59
CA MET A 83 -10.12 4.23 4.59
C MET A 83 -11.61 3.95 4.26
N THR A 84 -11.89 3.04 3.32
CA THR A 84 -13.28 2.61 3.06
C THR A 84 -13.96 2.12 4.36
N MET A 85 -13.25 1.31 5.18
CA MET A 85 -13.78 0.83 6.47
C MET A 85 -13.95 1.95 7.49
N ALA A 86 -12.91 2.79 7.68
CA ALA A 86 -12.96 3.86 8.67
C ALA A 86 -14.07 4.88 8.37
N ILE A 87 -14.23 5.26 7.11
CA ILE A 87 -15.26 6.22 6.70
C ILE A 87 -16.67 5.61 6.75
N SER A 88 -16.84 4.36 6.36
CA SER A 88 -18.13 3.66 6.49
C SER A 88 -18.57 3.57 7.94
N LYS A 89 -17.64 3.30 8.86
CA LYS A 89 -17.93 3.26 10.30
C LYS A 89 -18.16 4.65 10.90
N ALA A 90 -17.36 5.65 10.52
CA ALA A 90 -17.59 7.03 10.94
C ALA A 90 -19.01 7.52 10.54
N LYS A 91 -19.44 7.20 9.31
CA LYS A 91 -20.79 7.52 8.85
C LYS A 91 -21.89 6.77 9.62
N GLU A 92 -21.67 5.47 9.93
CA GLU A 92 -22.59 4.67 10.76
C GLU A 92 -22.73 5.25 12.17
N GLU A 93 -21.64 5.81 12.73
CA GLU A 93 -21.57 6.42 14.07
C GLU A 93 -22.07 7.88 14.09
N GLY A 94 -22.56 8.40 12.96
CA GLY A 94 -23.10 9.77 12.87
C GLY A 94 -22.04 10.87 12.91
N ARG A 95 -20.79 10.55 12.59
CA ARG A 95 -19.73 11.57 12.48
C ARG A 95 -20.02 12.52 11.33
N GLU A 96 -19.68 13.79 11.49
CA GLU A 96 -19.89 14.85 10.49
C GLU A 96 -18.62 15.12 9.67
N ALA A 97 -17.47 14.83 10.25
CA ALA A 97 -16.16 15.09 9.67
C ALA A 97 -15.16 13.98 10.00
N VAL A 98 -14.06 13.99 9.26
CA VAL A 98 -12.88 13.20 9.56
C VAL A 98 -11.65 14.08 9.61
N ILE A 99 -10.67 13.71 10.43
CA ILE A 99 -9.42 14.43 10.55
C ILE A 99 -8.23 13.48 10.53
N CYS A 100 -7.13 13.92 9.93
CA CYS A 100 -5.86 13.22 10.04
C CYS A 100 -4.67 14.19 10.07
N ALA A 101 -3.61 13.78 10.77
CA ALA A 101 -2.29 14.40 10.67
C ALA A 101 -1.46 13.62 9.62
N SER A 102 -1.36 14.14 8.38
CA SER A 102 -0.59 13.50 7.30
C SER A 102 -0.44 14.39 6.08
N THR A 103 0.74 14.37 5.45
CA THR A 103 1.02 15.07 4.17
C THR A 103 1.06 14.12 2.96
N GLY A 104 0.69 12.82 3.14
CA GLY A 104 0.91 11.81 2.10
C GLY A 104 -0.30 10.94 1.79
N ASN A 105 -0.06 9.65 1.56
CA ASN A 105 -1.09 8.69 1.15
C ASN A 105 -2.32 8.62 2.09
N THR A 106 -2.15 8.92 3.39
CA THR A 106 -3.28 8.89 4.33
C THR A 106 -4.23 10.07 4.09
N SER A 107 -3.71 11.29 3.89
CA SER A 107 -4.55 12.46 3.63
C SER A 107 -5.29 12.34 2.29
N ALA A 108 -4.62 11.85 1.25
CA ALA A 108 -5.25 11.62 -0.05
C ALA A 108 -6.43 10.63 0.06
N ALA A 109 -6.22 9.48 0.71
CA ALA A 109 -7.29 8.50 0.89
C ALA A 109 -8.40 9.03 1.83
N ALA A 110 -8.06 9.70 2.95
CA ALA A 110 -9.05 10.27 3.86
C ALA A 110 -9.96 11.26 3.14
N ALA A 111 -9.39 12.19 2.36
CA ALA A 111 -10.16 13.17 1.61
C ALA A 111 -11.09 12.51 0.58
N ALA A 112 -10.58 11.56 -0.22
CA ALA A 112 -11.35 10.87 -1.25
C ALA A 112 -12.59 10.15 -0.68
N TYR A 113 -12.38 9.34 0.35
CA TYR A 113 -13.47 8.55 0.94
C TYR A 113 -14.41 9.39 1.79
N ALA A 114 -13.92 10.42 2.50
CA ALA A 114 -14.77 11.36 3.23
C ALA A 114 -15.69 12.11 2.29
N SER A 115 -15.16 12.71 1.23
CA SER A 115 -15.97 13.39 0.20
C SER A 115 -16.99 12.45 -0.44
N ARG A 116 -16.59 11.19 -0.74
CA ARG A 116 -17.49 10.16 -1.25
C ARG A 116 -18.62 9.84 -0.26
N GLY A 117 -18.35 9.89 1.05
CA GLY A 117 -19.29 9.63 2.14
C GLY A 117 -20.12 10.86 2.57
N GLY A 118 -19.87 12.04 1.99
CA GLY A 118 -20.48 13.30 2.41
C GLY A 118 -20.05 13.75 3.80
N LEU A 119 -18.80 13.43 4.20
CA LEU A 119 -18.15 13.92 5.41
C LEU A 119 -17.12 15.02 5.06
N LYS A 120 -16.89 15.96 5.96
CA LYS A 120 -15.88 17.01 5.77
C LYS A 120 -14.48 16.45 6.05
N PRO A 121 -13.51 16.46 5.12
CA PRO A 121 -12.15 16.03 5.37
C PRO A 121 -11.27 17.19 5.86
N TYR A 122 -10.66 17.02 7.03
CA TYR A 122 -9.67 17.93 7.57
C TYR A 122 -8.28 17.25 7.60
N VAL A 123 -7.25 17.99 7.21
CA VAL A 123 -5.87 17.55 7.23
C VAL A 123 -5.03 18.54 8.01
N LEU A 124 -4.49 18.11 9.16
CA LEU A 124 -3.63 18.91 10.01
C LEU A 124 -2.16 18.59 9.71
N ILE A 125 -1.34 19.61 9.47
CA ILE A 125 0.08 19.44 9.13
C ILE A 125 0.95 20.47 9.85
N PRO A 126 2.21 20.14 10.15
CA PRO A 126 3.17 21.14 10.60
C PRO A 126 3.52 22.14 9.51
N GLU A 127 3.75 23.40 9.90
CA GLU A 127 4.27 24.42 9.01
C GLU A 127 5.63 24.04 8.40
N GLY A 128 5.86 24.39 7.12
CA GLY A 128 7.08 24.05 6.39
C GLY A 128 7.11 22.66 5.75
N PHE A 129 6.15 21.77 6.07
CA PHE A 129 6.05 20.42 5.49
C PHE A 129 5.05 20.32 4.31
N VAL A 130 4.72 21.47 3.70
CA VAL A 130 3.77 21.57 2.58
C VAL A 130 4.49 21.26 1.26
N ALA A 131 4.73 20.00 0.94
CA ALA A 131 5.01 19.60 -0.43
C ALA A 131 3.67 19.63 -1.22
N GLN A 132 3.41 20.71 -1.95
CA GLN A 132 2.14 20.92 -2.66
C GLN A 132 1.74 19.71 -3.53
N GLY A 133 2.68 19.05 -4.20
CA GLY A 133 2.42 17.86 -5.01
C GLY A 133 1.90 16.67 -4.21
N LYS A 134 2.32 16.51 -2.94
CA LYS A 134 1.83 15.42 -2.06
C LYS A 134 0.43 15.67 -1.52
N LEU A 135 0.01 16.93 -1.42
CA LEU A 135 -1.32 17.32 -0.97
C LEU A 135 -2.31 17.53 -2.12
N ALA A 136 -1.83 17.55 -3.37
CA ALA A 136 -2.67 17.85 -4.54
C ALA A 136 -3.95 16.99 -4.59
N GLN A 137 -3.86 15.71 -4.32
CA GLN A 137 -5.03 14.82 -4.28
C GLN A 137 -6.00 15.22 -3.15
N ALA A 138 -5.49 15.48 -1.94
CA ALA A 138 -6.34 15.85 -0.81
C ALA A 138 -7.09 17.18 -1.09
N LEU A 139 -6.40 18.17 -1.65
CA LEU A 139 -6.98 19.45 -2.05
C LEU A 139 -8.07 19.27 -3.12
N MET A 140 -7.78 18.50 -4.18
CA MET A 140 -8.75 18.25 -5.26
C MET A 140 -9.97 17.46 -4.79
N TYR A 141 -9.83 16.63 -3.75
CA TYR A 141 -10.96 15.96 -3.09
C TYR A 141 -11.68 16.84 -2.06
N GLY A 142 -11.33 18.14 -1.96
CA GLY A 142 -12.03 19.10 -1.12
C GLY A 142 -11.62 19.08 0.36
N ALA A 143 -10.42 18.57 0.69
CA ALA A 143 -9.94 18.64 2.05
C ALA A 143 -9.54 20.07 2.44
N GLU A 144 -9.92 20.48 3.64
CA GLU A 144 -9.39 21.67 4.28
C GLU A 144 -8.05 21.34 4.93
N ILE A 145 -6.98 22.01 4.48
CA ILE A 145 -5.63 21.84 4.99
C ILE A 145 -5.35 22.89 6.04
N ILE A 146 -5.06 22.46 7.25
CA ILE A 146 -4.76 23.34 8.39
C ILE A 146 -3.28 23.19 8.73
N SER A 147 -2.51 24.25 8.53
CA SER A 147 -1.10 24.30 8.93
C SER A 147 -0.97 24.83 10.34
N ILE A 148 -0.20 24.15 11.19
CA ILE A 148 0.06 24.57 12.57
C ILE A 148 1.53 24.89 12.78
N ASN A 149 1.80 25.84 13.65
CA ASN A 149 3.15 26.09 14.16
C ASN A 149 3.50 25.03 15.20
N GLY A 150 4.25 23.99 14.79
CA GLY A 150 4.60 22.84 15.63
C GLY A 150 5.18 21.70 14.81
N ASN A 151 5.37 20.55 15.45
CA ASN A 151 5.84 19.34 14.82
C ASN A 151 4.70 18.33 14.57
N PHE A 152 5.03 17.18 13.96
CA PHE A 152 4.05 16.13 13.67
C PHE A 152 3.41 15.51 14.92
N ASP A 153 4.17 15.40 16.03
CA ASP A 153 3.65 14.83 17.29
C ASP A 153 2.59 15.76 17.88
N LYS A 154 2.82 17.09 17.83
CA LYS A 154 1.82 18.08 18.28
C LYS A 154 0.58 18.07 17.40
N ALA A 155 0.74 17.94 16.07
CA ALA A 155 -0.41 17.79 15.18
C ALA A 155 -1.23 16.53 15.54
N LEU A 156 -0.55 15.42 15.83
CA LEU A 156 -1.22 14.15 16.20
C LEU A 156 -1.92 14.23 17.57
N GLU A 157 -1.36 14.94 18.52
CA GLU A 157 -2.00 15.25 19.81
C GLU A 157 -3.31 16.03 19.60
N ILE A 158 -3.25 17.15 18.89
CA ILE A 158 -4.41 18.00 18.61
C ILE A 158 -5.53 17.22 17.92
N VAL A 159 -5.24 16.41 16.90
CA VAL A 159 -6.29 15.64 16.21
C VAL A 159 -6.91 14.55 17.08
N ARG A 160 -6.18 14.03 18.08
CA ARG A 160 -6.73 13.10 19.07
C ARG A 160 -7.72 13.81 20.00
N ASP A 161 -7.33 14.98 20.52
CA ASP A 161 -8.17 15.78 21.43
C ASP A 161 -9.46 16.20 20.70
N LEU A 162 -9.35 16.72 19.48
CA LEU A 162 -10.50 17.08 18.63
C LEU A 162 -11.46 15.89 18.41
N SER A 163 -10.90 14.71 18.17
CA SER A 163 -11.71 13.50 17.96
C SER A 163 -12.41 13.01 19.21
N SER A 164 -11.88 13.32 20.41
CA SER A 164 -12.50 12.95 21.68
C SER A 164 -13.62 13.91 22.13
N GLU A 165 -13.55 15.18 21.71
CA GLU A 165 -14.45 16.24 22.15
C GLU A 165 -15.54 16.59 21.14
N HIS A 166 -15.37 16.23 19.87
CA HIS A 166 -16.24 16.62 18.77
C HIS A 166 -16.68 15.43 17.90
N PRO A 167 -17.75 15.53 17.10
CA PRO A 167 -18.21 14.48 16.19
C PRO A 167 -17.31 14.34 14.95
N ILE A 168 -15.99 14.33 15.18
CA ILE A 168 -14.94 14.23 14.17
C ILE A 168 -14.22 12.89 14.36
N GLU A 169 -14.11 12.07 13.33
CA GLU A 169 -13.40 10.79 13.40
C GLU A 169 -11.92 10.95 13.05
N LEU A 170 -11.05 10.46 13.94
CA LEU A 170 -9.61 10.37 13.68
C LEU A 170 -9.29 9.19 12.79
N VAL A 171 -8.75 9.44 11.60
CA VAL A 171 -8.44 8.40 10.61
C VAL A 171 -6.94 8.16 10.39
N ASN A 172 -6.11 8.46 11.37
CA ASN A 172 -4.70 8.06 11.42
C ASN A 172 -4.52 6.55 11.65
N SER A 173 -3.29 6.05 11.69
CA SER A 173 -2.96 4.62 11.85
C SER A 173 -3.38 4.00 13.19
N VAL A 174 -3.87 4.81 14.12
CA VAL A 174 -4.47 4.38 15.41
C VAL A 174 -5.90 3.87 15.24
N ASN A 175 -6.60 4.27 14.19
CA ASN A 175 -8.00 3.90 13.96
C ASN A 175 -8.13 2.37 13.75
N PRO A 176 -8.92 1.66 14.56
CA PRO A 176 -8.99 0.20 14.53
C PRO A 176 -9.64 -0.33 13.24
N TYR A 177 -10.59 0.40 12.68
CA TYR A 177 -11.29 -0.01 11.45
C TYR A 177 -10.37 -0.04 10.23
N ARG A 178 -9.30 0.76 10.24
CA ARG A 178 -8.32 0.73 9.15
C ARG A 178 -7.60 -0.61 9.03
N ILE A 179 -7.24 -1.24 10.14
CA ILE A 179 -6.61 -2.57 10.14
C ILE A 179 -7.59 -3.61 9.60
N GLN A 180 -8.88 -3.49 9.90
CA GLN A 180 -9.91 -4.38 9.39
C GLN A 180 -10.04 -4.33 7.85
N GLY A 181 -10.00 -3.13 7.28
CA GLY A 181 -9.98 -3.00 5.81
C GLY A 181 -8.68 -3.51 5.19
N GLN A 182 -7.53 -3.17 5.77
CA GLN A 182 -6.21 -3.56 5.25
C GLN A 182 -5.98 -5.07 5.28
N LYS A 183 -6.54 -5.81 6.25
CA LYS A 183 -6.38 -7.27 6.35
C LYS A 183 -6.91 -8.03 5.12
N THR A 184 -7.85 -7.44 4.37
CA THR A 184 -8.45 -8.06 3.18
C THR A 184 -7.42 -8.30 2.07
N ALA A 185 -6.31 -7.59 2.05
CA ALA A 185 -5.23 -7.85 1.10
C ALA A 185 -4.62 -9.25 1.26
N ALA A 186 -4.57 -9.78 2.49
CA ALA A 186 -4.17 -11.17 2.73
C ALA A 186 -5.21 -12.17 2.20
N PHE A 187 -6.50 -11.84 2.30
CA PHE A 187 -7.57 -12.67 1.73
C PHE A 187 -7.44 -12.75 0.21
N GLU A 188 -7.24 -11.61 -0.45
CA GLU A 188 -7.06 -11.55 -1.90
C GLU A 188 -5.86 -12.39 -2.37
N ILE A 189 -4.71 -12.33 -1.67
CA ILE A 189 -3.54 -13.15 -1.99
C ILE A 189 -3.88 -14.64 -1.93
N VAL A 190 -4.58 -15.07 -0.89
CA VAL A 190 -4.97 -16.48 -0.73
C VAL A 190 -6.03 -16.89 -1.76
N ASP A 191 -6.94 -15.98 -2.13
CA ASP A 191 -7.96 -16.24 -3.16
C ASP A 191 -7.33 -16.36 -4.55
N ASP A 192 -6.32 -15.53 -4.86
CA ASP A 192 -5.60 -15.55 -6.13
C ASP A 192 -4.68 -16.77 -6.27
N LEU A 193 -3.93 -17.12 -5.22
CA LEU A 193 -2.97 -18.24 -5.25
C LEU A 193 -3.62 -19.61 -4.94
N GLY A 194 -4.72 -19.63 -4.17
CA GLY A 194 -5.30 -20.84 -3.60
C GLY A 194 -4.62 -21.29 -2.29
N TYR A 195 -3.51 -20.66 -1.90
CA TYR A 195 -2.72 -20.94 -0.68
C TYR A 195 -2.05 -19.66 -0.18
N ALA A 196 -1.51 -19.67 1.05
CA ALA A 196 -0.70 -18.55 1.53
C ALA A 196 0.75 -18.71 1.06
N PRO A 197 1.46 -17.61 0.74
CA PRO A 197 2.86 -17.66 0.32
C PRO A 197 3.76 -18.19 1.45
N ASP A 198 4.95 -18.68 1.11
CA ASP A 198 5.94 -19.04 2.12
C ASP A 198 6.49 -17.79 2.84
N TRP A 199 6.73 -16.71 2.10
CA TRP A 199 7.13 -15.43 2.64
C TRP A 199 6.20 -14.31 2.17
N LEU A 200 5.84 -13.41 3.11
CA LEU A 200 5.29 -12.10 2.78
C LEU A 200 6.31 -11.03 3.14
N CYS A 201 6.81 -10.34 2.12
CA CYS A 201 7.76 -9.23 2.22
C CYS A 201 7.01 -7.89 2.16
N ILE A 202 7.17 -7.03 3.18
CA ILE A 202 6.37 -5.81 3.29
C ILE A 202 7.18 -4.64 3.85
N PRO A 203 7.04 -3.40 3.29
CA PRO A 203 7.65 -2.21 3.85
C PRO A 203 7.00 -1.82 5.17
N MET A 204 7.78 -1.31 6.12
CA MET A 204 7.29 -0.90 7.44
C MET A 204 7.62 0.57 7.76
N GLY A 205 6.59 1.41 7.85
CA GLY A 205 6.63 2.69 8.55
C GLY A 205 5.98 2.54 9.94
N ASN A 206 4.69 2.96 10.09
CA ASN A 206 3.91 2.78 11.33
C ASN A 206 3.54 1.33 11.66
N ALA A 207 3.95 0.36 10.87
CA ALA A 207 3.76 -1.08 11.04
C ALA A 207 2.29 -1.56 11.15
N GLY A 208 1.31 -0.70 10.83
CA GLY A 208 -0.10 -1.10 10.78
C GLY A 208 -0.38 -2.11 9.65
N ASN A 209 0.27 -1.96 8.51
CA ASN A 209 0.01 -2.79 7.34
C ASN A 209 0.46 -4.24 7.57
N ILE A 210 1.68 -4.47 8.07
CA ILE A 210 2.15 -5.84 8.39
C ILE A 210 1.27 -6.51 9.45
N THR A 211 0.79 -5.71 10.43
CA THR A 211 -0.15 -6.18 11.46
C THR A 211 -1.48 -6.62 10.83
N ALA A 212 -1.99 -5.85 9.87
CA ALA A 212 -3.23 -6.16 9.16
C ALA A 212 -3.09 -7.42 8.29
N TYR A 213 -2.01 -7.55 7.51
CA TYR A 213 -1.76 -8.76 6.71
C TYR A 213 -1.68 -10.00 7.59
N TRP A 214 -0.95 -9.95 8.71
CA TRP A 214 -0.87 -11.07 9.65
C TRP A 214 -2.22 -11.45 10.24
N MET A 215 -3.00 -10.43 10.66
CA MET A 215 -4.38 -10.65 11.12
C MET A 215 -5.20 -11.37 10.04
N GLY A 216 -5.12 -10.90 8.79
CA GLY A 216 -5.85 -11.48 7.67
C GLY A 216 -5.47 -12.93 7.41
N PHE A 217 -4.18 -13.25 7.33
CA PHE A 217 -3.74 -14.64 7.15
C PHE A 217 -4.23 -15.55 8.28
N LYS A 218 -4.15 -15.11 9.54
CA LYS A 218 -4.64 -15.90 10.68
C LYS A 218 -6.15 -16.13 10.61
N GLU A 219 -6.94 -15.08 10.37
CA GLU A 219 -8.39 -15.23 10.25
C GLU A 219 -8.76 -16.14 9.07
N TYR A 220 -8.12 -15.96 7.92
CA TYR A 220 -8.42 -16.76 6.75
C TYR A 220 -8.00 -18.23 6.89
N SER A 221 -6.97 -18.51 7.69
CA SER A 221 -6.56 -19.90 8.01
C SER A 221 -7.57 -20.64 8.86
N THR A 222 -8.37 -19.95 9.67
CA THR A 222 -9.45 -20.58 10.44
C THR A 222 -10.63 -20.99 9.57
N ILE A 223 -10.80 -20.33 8.43
CA ILE A 223 -11.90 -20.53 7.47
C ILE A 223 -11.51 -21.57 6.42
N LYS A 224 -10.36 -21.37 5.79
CA LYS A 224 -9.77 -22.33 4.84
C LYS A 224 -8.88 -23.31 5.64
N ARG A 225 -9.43 -24.45 5.99
CA ARG A 225 -8.71 -25.50 6.78
C ARG A 225 -7.39 -25.86 6.07
N ASN A 226 -6.32 -26.05 6.86
CA ASN A 226 -4.97 -26.41 6.42
C ASN A 226 -4.18 -25.33 5.68
N LEU A 227 -4.57 -24.05 5.77
CA LEU A 227 -3.77 -22.97 5.25
C LEU A 227 -2.49 -22.79 6.09
N LYS A 228 -1.31 -23.05 5.52
CA LYS A 228 -0.01 -22.73 6.12
C LYS A 228 0.12 -21.20 6.25
N LEU A 229 0.58 -20.71 7.38
CA LEU A 229 0.79 -19.26 7.57
C LEU A 229 2.16 -18.83 7.00
N PRO A 230 2.25 -17.63 6.40
CA PRO A 230 3.51 -17.14 5.85
C PRO A 230 4.50 -16.71 6.94
N ILE A 231 5.79 -16.75 6.61
CA ILE A 231 6.82 -16.02 7.34
C ILE A 231 6.70 -14.54 6.95
N MET A 232 6.48 -13.66 7.95
CA MET A 232 6.32 -12.22 7.72
C MET A 232 7.67 -11.51 7.76
N MET A 233 8.14 -11.02 6.62
CA MET A 233 9.40 -10.29 6.47
C MET A 233 9.13 -8.79 6.34
N GLY A 234 9.46 -8.03 7.39
CA GLY A 234 9.24 -6.59 7.43
C GLY A 234 10.52 -5.81 7.14
N PHE A 235 10.45 -4.79 6.27
CA PHE A 235 11.62 -4.02 5.87
C PHE A 235 11.43 -2.53 6.16
N GLN A 236 12.45 -1.93 6.80
CA GLN A 236 12.55 -0.49 7.03
C GLN A 236 13.74 0.07 6.25
N SER A 237 13.73 1.37 5.93
CA SER A 237 14.95 2.02 5.45
C SER A 237 15.95 2.17 6.60
N GLU A 238 17.24 2.00 6.34
CA GLU A 238 18.30 2.05 7.36
C GLU A 238 18.33 3.34 8.15
N GLY A 239 18.10 4.50 7.49
CA GLY A 239 17.99 5.81 8.15
C GLY A 239 16.68 6.02 8.91
N SER A 240 15.71 5.07 8.82
CA SER A 240 14.40 5.11 9.48
C SER A 240 13.99 3.72 9.96
N ALA A 241 14.82 3.07 10.81
CA ALA A 241 14.67 1.67 11.20
C ALA A 241 14.45 1.45 12.73
N PRO A 242 13.45 2.10 13.36
CA PRO A 242 13.22 2.02 14.81
C PRO A 242 12.81 0.63 15.30
N LEU A 243 12.16 -0.20 14.47
CA LEU A 243 11.76 -1.55 14.84
C LEU A 243 12.94 -2.54 14.76
N VAL A 244 13.82 -2.35 13.79
CA VAL A 244 15.05 -3.15 13.64
C VAL A 244 16.04 -2.84 14.75
N LYS A 245 16.29 -1.55 14.99
CA LYS A 245 17.23 -1.05 16.00
C LYS A 245 16.66 -1.09 17.43
N ASN A 246 15.35 -1.33 17.57
CA ASN A 246 14.58 -1.28 18.82
C ASN A 246 14.72 0.03 19.61
N ILE A 247 14.81 1.16 18.93
CA ILE A 247 14.93 2.52 19.48
C ILE A 247 13.90 3.45 18.84
N ILE A 248 13.74 4.66 19.37
CA ILE A 248 13.10 5.77 18.69
C ILE A 248 14.17 6.49 17.86
N VAL A 249 13.93 6.68 16.56
CA VAL A 249 14.79 7.49 15.68
C VAL A 249 14.21 8.90 15.67
N LYS A 250 14.93 9.86 16.25
CA LYS A 250 14.43 11.25 16.38
C LYS A 250 14.33 11.94 15.03
N ASP A 251 15.36 11.80 14.21
CA ASP A 251 15.49 12.44 12.91
C ASP A 251 15.61 11.36 11.81
N PRO A 252 14.49 10.75 11.40
CA PRO A 252 14.51 9.69 10.39
C PRO A 252 14.76 10.28 9.00
N GLU A 253 15.75 9.74 8.28
CA GLU A 253 16.14 10.17 6.95
C GLU A 253 16.08 9.01 5.96
N THR A 254 15.39 9.19 4.83
CA THR A 254 15.33 8.23 3.72
C THR A 254 14.61 8.83 2.51
N ILE A 255 14.98 8.38 1.32
CA ILE A 255 14.24 8.64 0.08
C ILE A 255 12.85 7.98 0.08
N ALA A 256 12.66 6.91 0.84
CA ALA A 256 11.41 6.19 0.99
C ALA A 256 10.44 6.92 1.93
N THR A 257 10.00 8.12 1.53
CA THR A 257 9.27 9.06 2.38
C THR A 257 8.03 8.49 3.07
N ALA A 258 7.32 7.54 2.43
CA ALA A 258 6.12 6.92 3.00
C ALA A 258 6.40 5.97 4.19
N ILE A 259 7.66 5.55 4.40
CA ILE A 259 8.10 4.77 5.56
C ILE A 259 9.10 5.53 6.45
N ARG A 260 9.29 6.83 6.25
CA ARG A 260 10.11 7.70 7.08
C ARG A 260 9.44 8.00 8.41
N ILE A 261 9.44 7.00 9.31
CA ILE A 261 8.77 7.03 10.60
C ILE A 261 9.74 6.64 11.70
N GLY A 262 10.04 7.57 12.61
CA GLY A 262 11.00 7.35 13.70
C GLY A 262 10.39 6.67 14.93
N ASN A 263 9.07 6.80 15.15
CA ASN A 263 8.35 6.22 16.29
C ASN A 263 7.05 5.54 15.84
N PRO A 264 7.09 4.28 15.43
CA PRO A 264 5.92 3.55 14.91
C PRO A 264 4.83 3.33 15.96
N VAL A 265 3.60 3.76 15.65
CA VAL A 265 2.44 3.62 16.54
C VAL A 265 2.08 2.15 16.82
N ASN A 266 2.29 1.25 15.85
CA ASN A 266 1.96 -0.17 15.99
C ASN A 266 3.17 -1.04 16.37
N ARG A 267 4.18 -0.48 17.04
CA ARG A 267 5.42 -1.16 17.43
C ARG A 267 5.17 -2.51 18.11
N GLU A 268 4.37 -2.53 19.16
CA GLU A 268 4.14 -3.75 19.94
C GLU A 268 3.33 -4.80 19.17
N LYS A 269 2.37 -4.37 18.35
CA LYS A 269 1.64 -5.27 17.47
C LYS A 269 2.57 -5.90 16.44
N ALA A 270 3.49 -5.14 15.86
CA ALA A 270 4.48 -5.63 14.91
C ALA A 270 5.46 -6.63 15.55
N LYS A 271 5.95 -6.36 16.78
CA LYS A 271 6.79 -7.33 17.51
C LYS A 271 6.07 -8.67 17.71
N LYS A 272 4.76 -8.62 18.02
CA LYS A 272 3.93 -9.82 18.12
C LYS A 272 3.85 -10.56 16.77
N VAL A 273 3.66 -9.85 15.66
CA VAL A 273 3.69 -10.44 14.30
C VAL A 273 5.01 -11.16 14.06
N ARG A 274 6.15 -10.50 14.30
CA ARG A 274 7.49 -11.09 14.13
C ARG A 274 7.61 -12.41 14.89
N LYS A 275 7.20 -12.44 16.18
CA LYS A 275 7.26 -13.63 17.04
C LYS A 275 6.35 -14.75 16.54
N GLU A 276 5.08 -14.44 16.27
CA GLU A 276 4.06 -15.43 15.91
C GLU A 276 4.32 -16.07 14.53
N SER A 277 4.76 -15.26 13.56
CA SER A 277 5.05 -15.72 12.18
C SER A 277 6.43 -16.36 12.03
N LYS A 278 7.27 -16.37 13.08
CA LYS A 278 8.68 -16.69 13.01
C LYS A 278 9.43 -15.85 11.97
N GLY A 279 8.95 -14.65 11.73
CA GLY A 279 9.46 -13.70 10.76
C GLY A 279 10.62 -12.87 11.27
N ASP A 280 11.06 -11.94 10.44
CA ASP A 280 12.18 -11.06 10.76
C ASP A 280 11.93 -9.62 10.30
N PHE A 281 12.57 -8.66 11.00
CA PHE A 281 12.57 -7.26 10.64
C PHE A 281 13.99 -6.82 10.33
N GLN A 282 14.20 -6.27 9.14
CA GLN A 282 15.51 -5.87 8.68
C GLN A 282 15.49 -4.48 8.05
N SER A 283 16.65 -3.86 7.93
CA SER A 283 16.82 -2.61 7.21
C SER A 283 17.45 -2.83 5.84
N VAL A 284 17.08 -1.95 4.93
CA VAL A 284 17.66 -1.81 3.60
C VAL A 284 18.15 -0.39 3.43
N THR A 285 19.26 -0.20 2.72
CA THR A 285 19.81 1.12 2.40
C THR A 285 18.97 1.81 1.33
N ASP A 286 19.08 3.12 1.21
CA ASP A 286 18.44 3.87 0.13
C ASP A 286 18.94 3.43 -1.25
N GLU A 287 20.20 3.01 -1.36
CA GLU A 287 20.77 2.43 -2.57
C GLU A 287 20.13 1.09 -2.93
N GLU A 288 19.98 0.16 -1.96
CA GLU A 288 19.27 -1.10 -2.16
C GLU A 288 17.82 -0.87 -2.60
N ILE A 289 17.15 0.15 -2.03
CA ILE A 289 15.78 0.54 -2.41
C ILE A 289 15.75 1.03 -3.87
N ILE A 290 16.66 1.93 -4.28
CA ILE A 290 16.73 2.45 -5.65
C ILE A 290 17.03 1.35 -6.66
N ASN A 291 17.92 0.42 -6.32
CA ASN A 291 18.23 -0.71 -7.19
C ASN A 291 16.99 -1.59 -7.43
N ALA A 292 16.26 -1.94 -6.37
CA ALA A 292 15.01 -2.68 -6.48
C ALA A 292 13.92 -1.88 -7.25
N TYR A 293 13.84 -0.57 -7.02
CA TYR A 293 12.94 0.34 -7.71
C TYR A 293 13.18 0.34 -9.24
N LYS A 294 14.47 0.40 -9.66
CA LYS A 294 14.86 0.32 -11.08
C LYS A 294 14.55 -1.06 -11.69
N ILE A 295 14.72 -2.16 -10.94
CA ILE A 295 14.34 -3.50 -11.38
C ILE A 295 12.84 -3.58 -11.65
N LEU A 296 12.01 -3.11 -10.71
CA LEU A 296 10.55 -3.07 -10.86
C LEU A 296 10.13 -2.22 -12.06
N ALA A 297 10.74 -1.04 -12.25
CA ALA A 297 10.44 -0.16 -13.36
C ALA A 297 10.75 -0.81 -14.72
N LYS A 298 11.82 -1.60 -14.84
CA LYS A 298 12.16 -2.36 -16.06
C LYS A 298 11.13 -3.44 -16.40
N GLU A 299 10.37 -3.93 -15.42
CA GLU A 299 9.22 -4.83 -15.63
C GLU A 299 7.90 -4.07 -15.88
N GLY A 300 7.93 -2.75 -16.01
CA GLY A 300 6.73 -1.93 -16.21
C GLY A 300 5.94 -1.68 -14.92
N VAL A 301 6.49 -1.98 -13.75
CA VAL A 301 5.84 -1.78 -12.45
C VAL A 301 6.37 -0.49 -11.81
N PHE A 302 5.57 0.59 -11.91
CA PHE A 302 5.92 1.91 -11.39
C PHE A 302 5.31 2.13 -10.00
N CYS A 303 6.05 1.78 -8.96
CA CYS A 303 5.63 1.94 -7.56
C CYS A 303 6.36 3.10 -6.86
N GLU A 304 5.91 3.54 -5.69
CA GLU A 304 6.67 4.50 -4.87
C GLU A 304 7.95 3.87 -4.29
N PRO A 305 9.02 4.65 -3.99
CA PRO A 305 10.28 4.10 -3.46
C PRO A 305 10.09 3.26 -2.20
N ALA A 306 9.20 3.67 -1.31
CA ALA A 306 8.89 2.90 -0.10
C ALA A 306 8.39 1.48 -0.40
N SER A 307 7.69 1.28 -1.51
CA SER A 307 7.22 -0.03 -1.95
C SER A 307 8.38 -0.96 -2.32
N ALA A 308 9.39 -0.42 -2.99
CA ALA A 308 10.56 -1.18 -3.43
C ALA A 308 11.39 -1.75 -2.26
N ALA A 309 11.24 -1.21 -1.04
CA ALA A 309 11.91 -1.75 0.15
C ALA A 309 11.55 -3.23 0.42
N SER A 310 10.34 -3.68 0.06
CA SER A 310 9.94 -5.10 0.17
C SER A 310 10.77 -6.00 -0.74
N VAL A 311 11.01 -5.57 -1.97
CA VAL A 311 11.80 -6.29 -2.97
C VAL A 311 13.29 -6.22 -2.64
N ALA A 312 13.80 -5.04 -2.25
CA ALA A 312 15.18 -4.86 -1.81
C ALA A 312 15.55 -5.81 -0.66
N GLY A 313 14.68 -5.84 0.36
CA GLY A 313 14.87 -6.72 1.51
C GLY A 313 14.76 -8.21 1.16
N MET A 314 13.87 -8.58 0.26
CA MET A 314 13.77 -9.95 -0.24
C MET A 314 15.05 -10.36 -0.99
N ILE A 315 15.56 -9.52 -1.90
CA ILE A 315 16.81 -9.76 -2.64
C ILE A 315 18.00 -9.91 -1.68
N LYS A 316 18.10 -9.04 -0.67
CA LYS A 316 19.14 -9.09 0.39
C LYS A 316 19.15 -10.44 1.12
N ASN A 317 18.00 -11.08 1.22
CA ASN A 317 17.81 -12.36 1.91
C ASN A 317 17.76 -13.59 0.99
N LYS A 318 18.16 -13.47 -0.28
CA LYS A 318 18.03 -14.55 -1.27
C LYS A 318 18.61 -15.90 -0.82
N ASN A 319 19.71 -15.88 -0.09
CA ASN A 319 20.36 -17.10 0.41
C ASN A 319 19.58 -17.83 1.52
N ARG A 320 18.56 -17.20 2.12
CA ARG A 320 17.68 -17.78 3.14
C ARG A 320 16.41 -18.39 2.55
N ILE A 321 16.15 -18.12 1.27
CA ILE A 321 14.94 -18.56 0.57
C ILE A 321 15.10 -20.04 0.19
N GLN A 322 14.13 -20.85 0.60
CA GLN A 322 14.10 -22.26 0.25
C GLN A 322 13.77 -22.46 -1.24
N LYS A 323 14.22 -23.57 -1.81
CA LYS A 323 13.87 -23.93 -3.20
C LYS A 323 12.35 -23.99 -3.38
N GLU A 324 11.87 -23.62 -4.57
CA GLU A 324 10.47 -23.68 -4.97
C GLU A 324 9.50 -22.85 -4.09
N SER A 325 10.04 -21.90 -3.29
CA SER A 325 9.22 -21.02 -2.46
C SER A 325 8.35 -20.10 -3.28
N THR A 326 7.14 -19.82 -2.77
CA THR A 326 6.30 -18.73 -3.25
C THR A 326 6.47 -17.52 -2.33
N ILE A 327 6.86 -16.39 -2.89
CA ILE A 327 7.08 -15.14 -2.15
C ILE A 327 6.14 -14.07 -2.70
N VAL A 328 5.54 -13.29 -1.80
CA VAL A 328 4.76 -12.11 -2.16
C VAL A 328 5.44 -10.87 -1.61
N CYS A 329 5.80 -9.93 -2.48
CA CYS A 329 6.26 -8.59 -2.14
C CYS A 329 5.11 -7.58 -2.25
N VAL A 330 4.84 -6.83 -1.18
CA VAL A 330 3.76 -5.85 -1.16
C VAL A 330 4.26 -4.51 -1.68
N LEU A 331 3.68 -4.03 -2.78
CA LEU A 331 3.92 -2.71 -3.35
C LEU A 331 2.82 -1.76 -2.90
N THR A 332 3.13 -0.96 -1.89
CA THR A 332 2.16 -0.20 -1.08
C THR A 332 1.57 1.02 -1.75
N GLY A 333 2.28 1.63 -2.72
CA GLY A 333 1.85 2.84 -3.39
C GLY A 333 2.32 2.95 -4.84
N ASN A 334 1.63 3.77 -5.60
CA ASN A 334 1.93 4.08 -7.00
C ASN A 334 3.13 5.02 -7.11
N GLY A 335 3.94 4.90 -8.16
CA GLY A 335 5.10 5.76 -8.41
C GLY A 335 4.74 7.25 -8.56
N LEU A 336 3.56 7.56 -9.05
CA LEU A 336 3.06 8.94 -9.14
C LEU A 336 2.84 9.63 -7.79
N LYS A 337 2.96 8.91 -6.67
CA LYS A 337 2.94 9.48 -5.32
C LYS A 337 4.25 10.19 -4.95
N ASP A 338 5.34 9.85 -5.63
CA ASP A 338 6.66 10.46 -5.43
C ASP A 338 7.42 10.59 -6.78
N PRO A 339 6.90 11.39 -7.74
CA PRO A 339 7.49 11.52 -9.07
C PRO A 339 8.89 12.15 -9.05
N ASP A 340 9.17 13.03 -8.08
CA ASP A 340 10.48 13.67 -7.95
C ASP A 340 11.60 12.65 -7.70
N CYS A 341 11.32 11.61 -6.91
CA CYS A 341 12.27 10.54 -6.69
C CYS A 341 12.59 9.78 -7.99
N ALA A 342 11.56 9.51 -8.82
CA ALA A 342 11.75 8.88 -10.13
C ALA A 342 12.60 9.73 -11.06
N ILE A 343 12.32 11.04 -11.13
CA ILE A 343 13.06 11.98 -11.98
C ILE A 343 14.53 12.07 -11.56
N LYS A 344 14.82 12.11 -10.25
CA LYS A 344 16.17 12.24 -9.73
C LYS A 344 17.03 10.97 -9.86
N ASN A 345 16.39 9.79 -9.86
CA ASN A 345 17.10 8.51 -9.78
C ASN A 345 17.00 7.66 -11.06
N ASN A 346 16.55 8.24 -12.18
CA ASN A 346 16.55 7.52 -13.45
C ASN A 346 17.85 7.74 -14.23
N ASP A 347 18.17 6.77 -15.09
CA ASP A 347 19.31 6.80 -15.99
C ASP A 347 18.87 7.20 -17.43
N ALA A 348 17.65 7.69 -17.60
CA ALA A 348 17.07 8.00 -18.89
C ALA A 348 17.73 9.22 -19.53
N ILE A 349 18.03 9.10 -20.79
CA ILE A 349 18.60 10.20 -21.59
C ILE A 349 17.47 11.10 -22.04
N PHE A 350 17.44 12.34 -21.55
CA PHE A 350 16.52 13.37 -22.05
C PHE A 350 17.26 14.26 -23.05
N ARG A 351 16.98 14.06 -24.34
CA ARG A 351 17.58 14.84 -25.43
C ARG A 351 16.70 16.06 -25.73
N LYS A 352 17.31 17.26 -25.69
CA LYS A 352 16.60 18.54 -25.91
C LYS A 352 17.10 19.20 -27.19
N ASN A 353 16.28 20.10 -27.72
CA ASN A 353 16.64 21.01 -28.82
C ASN A 353 17.15 20.28 -30.09
N ILE A 354 16.51 19.18 -30.43
CA ILE A 354 16.81 18.43 -31.66
C ILE A 354 16.01 19.04 -32.79
N GLU A 355 16.71 19.44 -33.86
CA GLU A 355 16.07 19.94 -35.06
C GLU A 355 15.15 18.85 -35.66
N PRO A 356 13.88 19.16 -35.95
CA PRO A 356 12.89 18.16 -36.36
C PRO A 356 13.09 17.71 -37.80
N SER A 357 13.99 16.75 -38.00
CA SER A 357 14.20 16.11 -39.31
C SER A 357 14.31 14.60 -39.18
N LEU A 358 13.82 13.88 -40.18
CA LEU A 358 13.92 12.42 -40.21
C LEU A 358 15.39 11.97 -40.06
N LYS A 359 16.31 12.63 -40.75
CA LYS A 359 17.76 12.34 -40.71
C LYS A 359 18.32 12.42 -39.27
N ASN A 360 17.98 13.48 -38.56
CA ASN A 360 18.48 13.67 -37.19
C ASN A 360 17.90 12.63 -36.23
N ILE A 361 16.62 12.33 -36.35
CA ILE A 361 15.97 11.31 -35.50
C ILE A 361 16.53 9.92 -35.81
N THR A 362 16.64 9.53 -37.08
CA THR A 362 17.23 8.25 -37.49
C THR A 362 18.65 8.08 -36.92
N LYS A 363 19.49 9.11 -37.06
CA LYS A 363 20.85 9.08 -36.49
C LYS A 363 20.86 8.89 -34.95
N ILE A 364 19.92 9.52 -34.25
CA ILE A 364 19.80 9.40 -32.77
C ILE A 364 19.35 8.00 -32.37
N LEU A 365 18.50 7.37 -33.16
CA LEU A 365 18.00 6.01 -32.93
C LEU A 365 19.02 4.93 -33.31
N GLY A 366 20.10 5.30 -34.00
CA GLY A 366 21.15 4.35 -34.40
C GLY A 366 20.85 3.59 -35.69
N TYR A 367 19.96 4.12 -36.56
CA TYR A 367 19.65 3.58 -37.91
C TYR A 367 20.37 4.36 -39.00
#